data_a11fd70ba0989605ccc968c1c7405ea2
#
_entry.id   a11fd70ba0989605ccc968c1c7405ea2
#
_cell.length_a   1.000
_cell.length_b   1.000
_cell.length_c   1.000
_cell.angle_alpha   90.00
_cell.angle_beta   90.00
_cell.angle_gamma   90.00
#
_symmetry.space_group_name_H-M   'P 1'
#
loop_
_entity.id
_entity.type
_entity.pdbx_description
1 polymer ?
#
loop_
_entity_poly.entity_id
_entity_poly.type
_entity_poly.pdbx_seq_one_letter_code
_entity_poly.pdbx_strand_id
1 'polypeptide(L)'
;MLKQSLKNLLFVGALVATSLASAADICMPIGGVGMPNFVPQPDGSFAIVAPLTGSVSNASGKVTAQRETATGLEMDMEHYFMTDKGGFMHTKDIGILTKVEGKKDRYMIEISYDIQHQESRGELKGYKGSFNSFGLVNLAELTGLIRYSGEICQ
;
A
#
# COMPACT_ATOMS: atom_id res chain seq x y z
N MET A 1 -18.55 83.24 -11.46
CA MET A 1 -18.46 82.47 -10.22
C MET A 1 -18.96 81.07 -10.51
N LEU A 2 -18.08 80.10 -10.81
CA LEU A 2 -18.42 78.68 -11.12
C LEU A 2 -18.21 77.88 -9.86
N LYS A 3 -19.29 77.19 -9.35
CA LYS A 3 -19.20 76.21 -8.29
C LYS A 3 -19.02 74.82 -8.95
N GLN A 4 -17.83 74.26 -8.83
CA GLN A 4 -17.59 72.87 -9.16
C GLN A 4 -18.05 71.98 -8.01
N SER A 5 -18.99 71.04 -8.33
CA SER A 5 -19.47 70.03 -7.44
C SER A 5 -18.65 68.74 -7.68
N LEU A 6 -17.84 68.41 -6.68
CA LEU A 6 -17.02 67.17 -6.69
C LEU A 6 -17.89 65.96 -6.26
N LYS A 7 -18.24 65.09 -7.19
CA LYS A 7 -18.94 63.82 -6.88
C LYS A 7 -17.91 62.76 -6.48
N ASN A 8 -17.91 62.41 -5.19
CA ASN A 8 -17.14 61.26 -4.69
C ASN A 8 -17.75 59.94 -5.18
N LEU A 9 -17.00 59.24 -6.01
CA LEU A 9 -17.34 57.89 -6.46
C LEU A 9 -16.69 56.88 -5.49
N LEU A 10 -17.50 56.32 -4.58
CA LEU A 10 -17.09 55.22 -3.70
C LEU A 10 -17.07 53.91 -4.49
N PHE A 11 -15.88 53.40 -4.78
CA PHE A 11 -15.67 52.07 -5.33
C PHE A 11 -15.74 51.05 -4.16
N VAL A 12 -16.86 50.35 -4.02
CA VAL A 12 -16.98 49.21 -3.12
C VAL A 12 -16.39 48.01 -3.86
N GLY A 13 -15.15 47.66 -3.55
CA GLY A 13 -14.51 46.43 -4.01
C GLY A 13 -15.07 45.23 -3.25
N ALA A 14 -15.90 44.41 -3.89
CA ALA A 14 -16.32 43.14 -3.35
C ALA A 14 -15.17 42.12 -3.42
N LEU A 15 -14.54 41.83 -2.26
CA LEU A 15 -13.63 40.67 -2.15
C LEU A 15 -14.45 39.38 -2.26
N VAL A 16 -14.37 38.73 -3.42
CA VAL A 16 -14.85 37.38 -3.58
C VAL A 16 -13.80 36.46 -2.95
N ALA A 17 -14.05 36.02 -1.73
CA ALA A 17 -13.29 34.95 -1.08
C ALA A 17 -13.68 33.62 -1.76
N THR A 18 -12.89 33.17 -2.73
CA THR A 18 -12.99 31.81 -3.26
C THR A 18 -12.47 30.85 -2.19
N SER A 19 -13.39 30.22 -1.44
CA SER A 19 -13.07 29.08 -0.60
C SER A 19 -12.61 27.94 -1.52
N LEU A 20 -11.31 27.62 -1.49
CA LEU A 20 -10.79 26.37 -2.04
C LEU A 20 -11.38 25.26 -1.18
N ALA A 21 -12.47 24.66 -1.62
CA ALA A 21 -12.95 23.41 -1.05
C ALA A 21 -11.87 22.37 -1.33
N SER A 22 -11.11 21.99 -0.29
CA SER A 22 -10.25 20.82 -0.34
C SER A 22 -11.17 19.63 -0.58
N ALA A 23 -10.98 18.93 -1.69
CA ALA A 23 -11.67 17.65 -1.89
C ALA A 23 -11.23 16.73 -0.72
N ALA A 24 -12.18 16.25 0.04
CA ALA A 24 -11.88 15.26 1.07
C ALA A 24 -11.36 13.99 0.37
N ASP A 25 -10.28 13.42 0.88
CA ASP A 25 -9.76 12.15 0.38
C ASP A 25 -10.87 11.08 0.50
N ILE A 26 -11.08 10.33 -0.57
CA ILE A 26 -12.00 9.19 -0.56
C ILE A 26 -11.20 7.98 -0.09
N CYS A 27 -11.48 7.51 1.11
CA CYS A 27 -10.79 6.38 1.70
C CYS A 27 -11.65 5.11 1.65
N MET A 28 -11.01 3.96 1.47
CA MET A 28 -11.66 2.65 1.52
C MET A 28 -10.83 1.65 2.35
N PRO A 29 -11.50 0.76 3.10
CA PRO A 29 -10.79 -0.32 3.77
C PRO A 29 -10.21 -1.30 2.75
N ILE A 30 -8.99 -1.77 3.03
CA ILE A 30 -8.37 -2.88 2.32
C ILE A 30 -8.11 -4.01 3.31
N GLY A 31 -8.46 -5.26 2.96
CA GLY A 31 -8.24 -6.37 3.86
C GLY A 31 -8.73 -7.71 3.34
N GLY A 32 -8.17 -8.75 3.94
CA GLY A 32 -8.49 -10.14 3.61
C GLY A 32 -7.44 -11.13 4.11
N VAL A 33 -7.43 -12.30 3.50
CA VAL A 33 -6.51 -13.40 3.82
C VAL A 33 -5.77 -13.81 2.55
N GLY A 34 -4.48 -14.16 2.70
CA GLY A 34 -3.64 -14.64 1.62
C GLY A 34 -2.92 -15.95 1.98
N MET A 35 -2.67 -16.76 0.98
CA MET A 35 -1.89 -17.99 1.08
C MET A 35 -0.67 -17.90 0.17
N PRO A 36 0.41 -17.19 0.60
CA PRO A 36 1.61 -17.06 -0.21
C PRO A 36 2.32 -18.40 -0.39
N ASN A 37 2.79 -18.61 -1.61
CA ASN A 37 3.74 -19.65 -1.98
C ASN A 37 5.05 -18.98 -2.43
N PHE A 38 6.16 -19.50 -1.95
CA PHE A 38 7.49 -18.99 -2.30
C PHE A 38 8.09 -19.89 -3.37
N VAL A 39 8.40 -19.31 -4.52
CA VAL A 39 8.93 -20.05 -5.68
C VAL A 39 10.41 -19.71 -5.83
N PRO A 40 11.33 -20.66 -5.54
CA PRO A 40 12.77 -20.44 -5.71
C PRO A 40 13.10 -20.06 -7.14
N GLN A 41 13.98 -19.08 -7.31
CA GLN A 41 14.47 -18.60 -8.58
C GLN A 41 15.91 -19.09 -8.84
N PRO A 42 16.34 -19.18 -10.10
CA PRO A 42 17.71 -19.63 -10.44
C PRO A 42 18.82 -18.78 -9.84
N ASP A 43 18.56 -17.52 -9.53
CA ASP A 43 19.50 -16.59 -8.91
C ASP A 43 19.55 -16.68 -7.37
N GLY A 44 18.82 -17.63 -6.79
CA GLY A 44 18.71 -17.84 -5.34
C GLY A 44 17.69 -16.95 -4.64
N SER A 45 17.00 -16.08 -5.36
CA SER A 45 15.88 -15.28 -4.83
C SER A 45 14.58 -16.08 -4.77
N PHE A 46 13.53 -15.46 -4.23
CA PHE A 46 12.17 -16.03 -4.24
C PHE A 46 11.21 -15.10 -4.97
N ALA A 47 10.44 -15.66 -5.89
CA ALA A 47 9.18 -15.06 -6.30
C ALA A 47 8.07 -15.47 -5.32
N ILE A 48 7.12 -14.59 -5.12
CA ILE A 48 5.97 -14.79 -4.24
C ILE A 48 4.72 -14.83 -5.13
N VAL A 49 3.88 -15.83 -4.95
CA VAL A 49 2.57 -15.93 -5.61
C VAL A 49 1.53 -16.23 -4.54
N ALA A 50 0.55 -15.35 -4.40
CA ALA A 50 -0.46 -15.47 -3.36
C ALA A 50 -1.88 -15.32 -3.93
N PRO A 51 -2.69 -16.38 -3.93
CA PRO A 51 -4.13 -16.20 -4.00
C PRO A 51 -4.61 -15.48 -2.74
N LEU A 52 -5.50 -14.50 -2.95
CA LEU A 52 -6.01 -13.64 -1.88
C LEU A 52 -7.54 -13.70 -1.87
N THR A 53 -8.12 -13.39 -0.72
CA THR A 53 -9.55 -13.13 -0.55
C THR A 53 -9.74 -11.72 0.02
N GLY A 54 -10.92 -11.15 -0.15
CA GLY A 54 -11.24 -9.81 0.36
C GLY A 54 -11.15 -8.72 -0.70
N SER A 55 -10.45 -7.63 -0.41
CA SER A 55 -10.41 -6.45 -1.30
C SER A 55 -9.61 -6.66 -2.58
N VAL A 56 -8.68 -7.59 -2.60
CA VAL A 56 -7.88 -7.98 -3.77
C VAL A 56 -7.92 -9.50 -3.92
N SER A 57 -7.74 -10.00 -5.13
CA SER A 57 -7.91 -11.43 -5.46
C SER A 57 -6.57 -12.17 -5.59
N ASN A 58 -5.53 -11.48 -6.01
CA ASN A 58 -4.21 -12.07 -6.21
C ASN A 58 -3.11 -11.08 -5.86
N ALA A 59 -1.96 -11.63 -5.44
CA ALA A 59 -0.71 -10.88 -5.40
C ALA A 59 0.43 -11.71 -5.99
N SER A 60 1.37 -11.03 -6.62
CA SER A 60 2.69 -11.56 -6.91
C SER A 60 3.73 -10.62 -6.32
N GLY A 61 4.91 -11.14 -6.02
CA GLY A 61 5.97 -10.33 -5.45
C GLY A 61 7.34 -10.96 -5.61
N LYS A 62 8.34 -10.21 -5.19
CA LYS A 62 9.73 -10.67 -5.13
C LYS A 62 10.44 -10.05 -3.94
N VAL A 63 11.40 -10.77 -3.40
CA VAL A 63 12.38 -10.25 -2.44
C VAL A 63 13.48 -9.54 -3.21
N THR A 64 13.73 -8.27 -2.91
CA THR A 64 14.75 -7.45 -3.58
C THR A 64 16.04 -7.34 -2.78
N ALA A 65 15.95 -7.45 -1.45
CA ALA A 65 17.09 -7.55 -0.55
C ALA A 65 16.71 -8.31 0.72
N GLN A 66 17.69 -8.90 1.38
CA GLN A 66 17.51 -9.66 2.62
C GLN A 66 18.68 -9.43 3.54
N ARG A 67 18.40 -9.36 4.84
CA ARG A 67 19.40 -9.23 5.89
C ARG A 67 19.02 -10.03 7.13
N GLU A 68 20.00 -10.68 7.76
CA GLU A 68 19.79 -11.36 9.03
C GLU A 68 19.64 -10.36 10.17
N THR A 69 18.79 -10.70 11.12
CA THR A 69 18.61 -9.96 12.38
C THR A 69 18.79 -10.90 13.57
N ALA A 70 18.86 -10.36 14.77
CA ALA A 70 18.99 -11.16 15.99
C ALA A 70 17.83 -12.16 16.18
N THR A 71 16.65 -11.87 15.64
CA THR A 71 15.43 -12.67 15.83
C THR A 71 14.97 -13.40 14.57
N GLY A 72 15.59 -13.16 13.41
CA GLY A 72 15.20 -13.77 12.17
C GLY A 72 15.76 -13.08 10.94
N LEU A 73 14.89 -12.55 10.08
CA LEU A 73 15.22 -11.91 8.80
C LEU A 73 14.45 -10.61 8.64
N GLU A 74 15.05 -9.64 7.97
CA GLU A 74 14.37 -8.46 7.42
C GLU A 74 14.55 -8.46 5.91
N MET A 75 13.49 -8.12 5.18
CA MET A 75 13.47 -8.19 3.72
C MET A 75 12.89 -6.91 3.13
N ASP A 76 13.52 -6.41 2.08
CA ASP A 76 12.91 -5.46 1.16
C ASP A 76 12.21 -6.25 0.05
N MET A 77 10.99 -5.87 -0.27
CA MET A 77 10.16 -6.59 -1.22
C MET A 77 9.40 -5.62 -2.13
N GLU A 78 8.93 -6.14 -3.24
CA GLU A 78 7.94 -5.50 -4.09
C GLU A 78 6.77 -6.45 -4.28
N HIS A 79 5.53 -5.95 -4.13
CA HIS A 79 4.34 -6.72 -4.47
C HIS A 79 3.47 -6.00 -5.49
N TYR A 80 2.71 -6.80 -6.23
CA TYR A 80 1.77 -6.40 -7.25
C TYR A 80 0.43 -7.04 -6.93
N PHE A 81 -0.51 -6.25 -6.45
CA PHE A 81 -1.87 -6.70 -6.10
C PHE A 81 -2.82 -6.48 -7.26
N MET A 82 -3.74 -7.42 -7.44
CA MET A 82 -4.72 -7.38 -8.53
C MET A 82 -6.13 -7.67 -8.00
N THR A 83 -7.12 -6.98 -8.58
CA THR A 83 -8.53 -7.26 -8.34
C THR A 83 -9.15 -8.01 -9.51
N ASP A 84 -10.29 -8.67 -9.28
CA ASP A 84 -11.05 -9.36 -10.34
C ASP A 84 -11.57 -8.42 -11.43
N LYS A 85 -11.64 -7.11 -11.13
CA LYS A 85 -12.09 -6.07 -12.06
C LYS A 85 -10.96 -5.36 -12.81
N GLY A 86 -9.74 -5.89 -12.74
CA GLY A 86 -8.58 -5.33 -13.43
C GLY A 86 -7.91 -4.15 -12.72
N GLY A 87 -8.20 -3.95 -11.43
CA GLY A 87 -7.40 -3.07 -10.57
C GLY A 87 -6.01 -3.65 -10.38
N PHE A 88 -5.01 -2.76 -10.37
CA PHE A 88 -3.61 -3.12 -10.18
C PHE A 88 -2.96 -2.10 -9.25
N MET A 89 -2.22 -2.59 -8.27
CA MET A 89 -1.49 -1.78 -7.30
C MET A 89 -0.08 -2.35 -7.09
N HIS A 90 0.93 -1.50 -7.22
CA HIS A 90 2.31 -1.80 -6.89
C HIS A 90 2.66 -1.25 -5.52
N THR A 91 3.38 -2.01 -4.71
CA THR A 91 3.88 -1.59 -3.40
C THR A 91 5.38 -1.88 -3.26
N LYS A 92 6.05 -1.06 -2.44
CA LYS A 92 7.39 -1.33 -1.92
C LYS A 92 7.26 -1.61 -0.44
N ASP A 93 7.89 -2.68 0.02
CA ASP A 93 7.54 -3.27 1.29
C ASP A 93 8.74 -3.60 2.13
N ILE A 94 8.53 -3.57 3.45
CA ILE A 94 9.48 -4.11 4.42
C ILE A 94 8.79 -5.27 5.12
N GLY A 95 9.42 -6.45 5.06
CA GLY A 95 8.98 -7.65 5.75
C GLY A 95 9.93 -8.02 6.88
N ILE A 96 9.37 -8.36 8.03
CA ILE A 96 10.11 -8.83 9.20
C ILE A 96 9.66 -10.26 9.49
N LEU A 97 10.62 -11.20 9.48
CA LEU A 97 10.40 -12.59 9.86
C LEU A 97 11.03 -12.84 11.22
N THR A 98 10.22 -13.19 12.20
CA THR A 98 10.67 -13.57 13.54
C THR A 98 10.55 -15.09 13.70
N LYS A 99 11.64 -15.75 14.09
CA LYS A 99 11.68 -17.19 14.34
C LYS A 99 10.66 -17.58 15.40
N VAL A 100 9.88 -18.62 15.14
CA VAL A 100 9.00 -19.22 16.15
C VAL A 100 9.81 -20.17 17.02
N GLU A 101 9.89 -19.90 18.31
CA GLU A 101 10.67 -20.69 19.26
C GLU A 101 10.23 -22.17 19.22
N GLY A 102 11.21 -23.08 19.21
CA GLY A 102 10.99 -24.52 19.17
C GLY A 102 10.42 -25.06 17.84
N LYS A 103 10.31 -24.21 16.81
CA LYS A 103 9.81 -24.61 15.49
C LYS A 103 10.85 -24.30 14.42
N LYS A 104 11.40 -25.37 13.82
CA LYS A 104 12.34 -25.23 12.71
C LYS A 104 11.61 -24.67 11.48
N ASP A 105 12.25 -23.74 10.78
CA ASP A 105 11.80 -23.14 9.51
C ASP A 105 10.41 -22.46 9.55
N ARG A 106 9.90 -22.18 10.76
CA ARG A 106 8.65 -21.41 10.95
C ARG A 106 8.93 -20.04 11.49
N TYR A 107 8.26 -19.04 10.88
CA TYR A 107 8.42 -17.64 11.22
C TYR A 107 7.05 -16.96 11.32
N MET A 108 6.92 -16.07 12.29
CA MET A 108 5.96 -14.99 12.20
C MET A 108 6.44 -14.03 11.12
N ILE A 109 5.54 -13.56 10.27
CA ILE A 109 5.85 -12.54 9.27
C ILE A 109 4.96 -11.33 9.49
N GLU A 110 5.57 -10.15 9.45
CA GLU A 110 4.92 -8.85 9.43
C GLU A 110 5.41 -8.09 8.21
N ILE A 111 4.49 -7.54 7.41
CA ILE A 111 4.84 -6.77 6.22
C ILE A 111 4.13 -5.43 6.26
N SER A 112 4.89 -4.36 6.04
CA SER A 112 4.37 -3.02 5.79
C SER A 112 4.46 -2.73 4.30
N TYR A 113 3.32 -2.46 3.67
CA TYR A 113 3.18 -2.16 2.24
C TYR A 113 3.04 -0.65 2.04
N ASP A 114 3.90 -0.05 1.22
CA ASP A 114 3.83 1.35 0.81
C ASP A 114 3.42 1.46 -0.66
N ILE A 115 2.28 2.08 -0.92
CA ILE A 115 1.66 2.12 -2.25
C ILE A 115 2.40 3.09 -3.16
N GLN A 116 2.86 2.59 -4.31
CA GLN A 116 3.44 3.36 -5.39
C GLN A 116 2.29 3.86 -6.30
N HIS A 117 1.58 4.90 -5.85
CA HIS A 117 0.31 5.35 -6.42
C HIS A 117 0.36 5.73 -7.90
N GLN A 118 1.53 6.18 -8.41
CA GLN A 118 1.72 6.53 -9.81
C GLN A 118 1.71 5.31 -10.74
N GLU A 119 1.97 4.12 -10.20
CA GLU A 119 2.02 2.85 -10.91
C GLU A 119 0.71 2.08 -10.81
N SER A 120 -0.21 2.52 -9.94
CA SER A 120 -1.53 1.89 -9.77
C SER A 120 -2.46 2.20 -10.95
N ARG A 121 -3.31 1.23 -11.31
CA ARG A 121 -4.18 1.27 -12.50
C ARG A 121 -5.56 0.69 -12.21
N GLY A 122 -6.47 0.89 -13.18
CA GLY A 122 -7.84 0.41 -13.08
C GLY A 122 -8.59 1.04 -11.91
N GLU A 123 -9.38 0.26 -11.19
CA GLU A 123 -10.14 0.74 -10.03
C GLU A 123 -9.26 1.14 -8.82
N LEU A 124 -7.98 0.75 -8.82
CA LEU A 124 -7.00 1.13 -7.79
C LEU A 124 -6.15 2.36 -8.20
N LYS A 125 -6.45 2.98 -9.34
CA LYS A 125 -5.71 4.15 -9.82
C LYS A 125 -5.83 5.33 -8.86
N GLY A 126 -4.70 5.89 -8.47
CA GLY A 126 -4.63 7.09 -7.63
C GLY A 126 -4.71 6.82 -6.13
N TYR A 127 -5.03 5.60 -5.71
CA TYR A 127 -4.98 5.25 -4.30
C TYR A 127 -3.54 5.31 -3.78
N LYS A 128 -3.38 5.85 -2.60
CA LYS A 128 -2.11 6.09 -1.87
C LYS A 128 -2.24 5.65 -0.42
N GLY A 129 -1.13 5.63 0.29
CA GLY A 129 -1.06 5.24 1.70
C GLY A 129 -0.36 3.91 1.88
N SER A 130 -0.61 3.29 3.01
CA SER A 130 0.02 2.03 3.41
C SER A 130 -0.97 1.11 4.10
N PHE A 131 -0.70 -0.17 4.06
CA PHE A 131 -1.43 -1.19 4.83
C PHE A 131 -0.44 -2.26 5.31
N ASN A 132 -0.90 -3.15 6.16
CA ASN A 132 -0.03 -4.15 6.78
C ASN A 132 -0.57 -5.56 6.60
N SER A 133 0.32 -6.54 6.67
CA SER A 133 -0.08 -7.91 6.88
C SER A 133 0.72 -8.56 8.00
N PHE A 134 0.13 -9.58 8.59
CA PHE A 134 0.84 -10.42 9.52
C PHE A 134 0.37 -11.87 9.37
N GLY A 135 1.22 -12.83 9.75
CA GLY A 135 0.85 -14.23 9.67
C GLY A 135 2.00 -15.17 10.00
N LEU A 136 1.90 -16.38 9.47
CA LEU A 136 2.90 -17.43 9.63
C LEU A 136 3.39 -17.91 8.27
N VAL A 137 4.69 -18.15 8.17
CA VAL A 137 5.30 -18.78 7.01
C VAL A 137 6.11 -20.00 7.44
N ASN A 138 6.12 -21.00 6.56
CA ASN A 138 6.93 -22.20 6.67
C ASN A 138 7.90 -22.23 5.50
N LEU A 139 9.17 -21.94 5.75
CA LEU A 139 10.18 -21.88 4.69
C LEU A 139 10.65 -23.27 4.23
N ALA A 140 10.40 -24.34 5.01
CA ALA A 140 10.65 -25.70 4.54
C ALA A 140 9.60 -26.15 3.51
N GLU A 141 8.35 -25.74 3.68
CA GLU A 141 7.25 -26.06 2.78
C GLU A 141 7.00 -24.97 1.73
N LEU A 142 7.71 -23.84 1.85
CA LEU A 142 7.60 -22.68 0.97
C LEU A 142 6.17 -22.11 0.90
N THR A 143 5.45 -22.14 2.02
CA THR A 143 4.06 -21.72 2.13
C THR A 143 3.84 -20.75 3.29
N GLY A 144 2.71 -20.06 3.27
CA GLY A 144 2.30 -19.20 4.37
C GLY A 144 0.79 -19.00 4.44
N LEU A 145 0.37 -18.41 5.54
CA LEU A 145 -0.97 -17.90 5.75
C LEU A 145 -0.84 -16.52 6.38
N ILE A 146 -1.35 -15.53 5.71
CA ILE A 146 -1.32 -14.14 6.17
C ILE A 146 -2.72 -13.53 6.21
N ARG A 147 -2.89 -12.55 7.07
CA ARG A 147 -4.01 -11.61 7.04
C ARG A 147 -3.47 -10.23 6.73
N TYR A 148 -4.08 -9.53 5.78
CA TYR A 148 -3.76 -8.14 5.49
C TYR A 148 -4.93 -7.21 5.84
N SER A 149 -4.62 -5.98 6.25
CA SER A 149 -5.65 -4.98 6.59
C SER A 149 -5.06 -3.56 6.63
N GLY A 150 -5.92 -2.60 6.36
CA GLY A 150 -5.60 -1.18 6.43
C GLY A 150 -6.68 -0.32 5.79
N GLU A 151 -6.31 0.92 5.48
CA GLU A 151 -7.13 1.88 4.76
C GLU A 151 -6.27 2.57 3.71
N ILE A 152 -6.80 2.73 2.51
CA ILE A 152 -6.15 3.40 1.39
C ILE A 152 -7.03 4.54 0.89
N CYS A 153 -6.42 5.67 0.49
CA CYS A 153 -7.14 6.90 0.15
C CYS A 153 -6.76 7.39 -1.26
N GLN A 154 -7.72 8.01 -1.94
CA GLN A 154 -7.53 8.57 -3.28
C GLN A 154 -7.53 10.11 -3.22
#